data_72d2517f4549bdc6d1d5b4b17e7af3b2
#
_entry.id   72d2517f4549bdc6d1d5b4b17e7af3b2
#
_cell.length_a   1.000
_cell.length_b   1.000
_cell.length_c   1.000
_cell.angle_alpha   90.00
_cell.angle_beta   90.00
_cell.angle_gamma   90.00
#
_symmetry.space_group_name_H-M   'P 1'
#
loop_
_entity.id
_entity.type
_entity.pdbx_description
1 polymer ?
#
loop_
_entity_poly.entity_id
_entity_poly.type
_entity_poly.pdbx_seq_one_letter_code
_entity_poly.pdbx_strand_id
1 'polypeptide(L)'
;MVSATEYVVLLDEDGQEIGTAPKASVHGTETALHLAFSCHVYNSRGETLVTRRALDKQTWPGVWSNSFCGHPRPAEPVSDAVHRRAAEELGLELHDVQLALPLFRYRAVDASGIVEYEICPVYTAVVDAEPRLNPREVADAQWVDPADLAVSLRATPWAFSPWLVLQAEQLGIFDTPAPPAARWDRAS
;
A
#
# COMPACT_ATOMS: atom_id res chain seq x y z
N MET A 1 -24.01 -12.06 11.85
CA MET A 1 -24.25 -11.03 10.81
C MET A 1 -23.49 -11.48 9.58
N VAL A 2 -24.19 -11.68 8.46
CA VAL A 2 -23.54 -12.01 7.18
C VAL A 2 -22.78 -10.77 6.75
N SER A 3 -21.44 -10.86 6.64
CA SER A 3 -20.64 -9.77 6.08
C SER A 3 -21.13 -9.51 4.66
N ALA A 4 -21.44 -8.25 4.33
CA ALA A 4 -21.81 -7.89 2.96
C ALA A 4 -20.64 -8.26 2.03
N THR A 5 -20.94 -8.90 0.90
CA THR A 5 -19.93 -9.24 -0.11
C THR A 5 -19.31 -7.95 -0.64
N GLU A 6 -18.00 -7.82 -0.48
CA GLU A 6 -17.24 -6.71 -1.07
C GLU A 6 -16.98 -6.99 -2.54
N TYR A 7 -17.10 -5.95 -3.38
CA TYR A 7 -16.83 -6.00 -4.80
C TYR A 7 -15.68 -5.07 -5.18
N VAL A 8 -14.94 -5.44 -6.21
CA VAL A 8 -13.95 -4.59 -6.89
C VAL A 8 -14.46 -4.18 -8.26
N VAL A 9 -13.96 -3.08 -8.78
CA VAL A 9 -14.28 -2.56 -10.12
C VAL A 9 -13.30 -3.15 -11.12
N LEU A 10 -13.80 -3.86 -12.13
CA LEU A 10 -13.02 -4.41 -13.23
C LEU A 10 -12.76 -3.36 -14.29
N LEU A 11 -11.56 -3.34 -14.84
CA LEU A 11 -11.11 -2.37 -15.82
C LEU A 11 -10.62 -3.06 -17.09
N ASP A 12 -10.74 -2.37 -18.22
CA ASP A 12 -10.01 -2.72 -19.43
C ASP A 12 -8.58 -2.12 -19.42
N GLU A 13 -7.81 -2.38 -20.46
CA GLU A 13 -6.42 -1.89 -20.59
C GLU A 13 -6.32 -0.37 -20.71
N ASP A 14 -7.39 0.31 -21.12
CA ASP A 14 -7.51 1.76 -21.18
C ASP A 14 -7.99 2.38 -19.85
N GLY A 15 -8.27 1.54 -18.84
CA GLY A 15 -8.73 1.96 -17.50
C GLY A 15 -10.23 2.29 -17.43
N GLN A 16 -11.04 1.84 -18.43
CA GLN A 16 -12.48 2.02 -18.41
C GLN A 16 -13.14 0.89 -17.59
N GLU A 17 -14.16 1.24 -16.83
CA GLU A 17 -14.93 0.26 -16.07
C GLU A 17 -15.70 -0.68 -17.02
N ILE A 18 -15.48 -1.99 -16.84
CA ILE A 18 -16.15 -3.04 -17.64
C ILE A 18 -17.04 -3.96 -16.79
N GLY A 19 -17.09 -3.75 -15.47
CA GLY A 19 -17.93 -4.54 -14.58
C GLY A 19 -17.39 -4.60 -13.16
N THR A 20 -17.87 -5.58 -12.41
CA THR A 20 -17.45 -5.81 -11.03
C THR A 20 -17.23 -7.29 -10.74
N ALA A 21 -16.40 -7.62 -9.76
CA ALA A 21 -16.20 -8.99 -9.29
C ALA A 21 -16.19 -9.04 -7.75
N PRO A 22 -16.58 -10.15 -7.12
CA PRO A 22 -16.41 -10.30 -5.68
C PRO A 22 -14.92 -10.24 -5.30
N LYS A 23 -14.56 -9.38 -4.34
CA LYS A 23 -13.18 -9.21 -3.87
C LYS A 23 -12.55 -10.52 -3.40
N ALA A 24 -13.34 -11.38 -2.77
CA ALA A 24 -12.86 -12.67 -2.25
C ALA A 24 -12.39 -13.65 -3.34
N SER A 25 -12.76 -13.44 -4.60
CA SER A 25 -12.46 -14.34 -5.72
C SER A 25 -11.74 -13.66 -6.90
N VAL A 26 -11.47 -12.35 -6.82
CA VAL A 26 -10.80 -11.64 -7.92
C VAL A 26 -9.34 -12.04 -8.07
N HIS A 27 -8.66 -12.31 -6.96
CA HIS A 27 -7.25 -12.69 -6.94
C HIS A 27 -7.08 -14.21 -7.09
N GLY A 28 -6.31 -14.62 -8.08
CA GLY A 28 -6.02 -16.02 -8.38
C GLY A 28 -4.75 -16.12 -9.23
N THR A 29 -4.53 -17.24 -9.87
CA THR A 29 -3.41 -17.44 -10.82
C THR A 29 -3.62 -16.64 -12.12
N GLU A 30 -4.87 -16.28 -12.40
CA GLU A 30 -5.28 -15.37 -13.47
C GLU A 30 -6.21 -14.33 -12.86
N THR A 31 -5.68 -13.12 -12.64
CA THR A 31 -6.40 -11.99 -12.02
C THR A 31 -6.75 -10.98 -13.10
N ALA A 32 -8.02 -10.63 -13.21
CA ALA A 32 -8.48 -9.56 -14.09
C ALA A 32 -7.94 -8.20 -13.61
N LEU A 33 -7.66 -7.30 -14.56
CA LEU A 33 -7.29 -5.93 -14.24
C LEU A 33 -8.43 -5.25 -13.49
N HIS A 34 -8.12 -4.65 -12.33
CA HIS A 34 -9.12 -4.01 -11.49
C HIS A 34 -8.59 -2.75 -10.82
N LEU A 35 -9.52 -1.92 -10.33
CA LEU A 35 -9.23 -0.66 -9.68
C LEU A 35 -8.82 -0.89 -8.23
N ALA A 36 -7.67 -0.33 -7.86
CA ALA A 36 -7.19 -0.25 -6.49
C ALA A 36 -6.67 1.16 -6.20
N PHE A 37 -6.09 1.36 -5.04
CA PHE A 37 -5.28 2.52 -4.71
C PHE A 37 -4.22 2.15 -3.66
N SER A 38 -3.16 2.94 -3.61
CA SER A 38 -2.16 2.93 -2.53
C SER A 38 -2.10 4.29 -1.86
N CYS A 39 -1.75 4.32 -0.57
CA CYS A 39 -1.49 5.55 0.14
C CYS A 39 -0.19 5.46 0.94
N HIS A 40 0.59 6.54 0.92
CA HIS A 40 1.74 6.76 1.78
C HIS A 40 1.39 7.85 2.79
N VAL A 41 1.41 7.51 4.06
CA VAL A 41 1.08 8.41 5.16
C VAL A 41 2.34 8.96 5.78
N TYR A 42 2.37 10.26 6.03
CA TYR A 42 3.47 10.96 6.68
C TYR A 42 3.01 11.56 8.00
N ASN A 43 3.90 11.60 8.98
CA ASN A 43 3.67 12.34 10.22
C ASN A 43 4.31 13.74 10.15
N SER A 44 4.12 14.55 11.19
CA SER A 44 4.66 15.91 11.30
C SER A 44 6.19 15.98 11.33
N ARG A 45 6.88 14.85 11.54
CA ARG A 45 8.36 14.76 11.47
C ARG A 45 8.86 14.43 10.06
N GLY A 46 7.96 14.19 9.10
CA GLY A 46 8.29 13.79 7.74
C GLY A 46 8.63 12.29 7.58
N GLU A 47 8.44 11.49 8.64
CA GLU A 47 8.56 10.04 8.56
C GLU A 47 7.36 9.44 7.84
N THR A 48 7.58 8.41 7.05
CA THR A 48 6.51 7.65 6.39
C THR A 48 6.14 6.40 7.17
N LEU A 49 4.85 6.08 7.21
CA LEU A 49 4.36 4.86 7.84
C LEU A 49 4.51 3.68 6.88
N VAL A 50 5.29 2.67 7.27
CA VAL A 50 5.30 1.36 6.61
C VAL A 50 4.54 0.36 7.47
N THR A 51 3.79 -0.54 6.84
CA THR A 51 2.98 -1.54 7.53
C THR A 51 3.37 -2.94 7.12
N ARG A 52 3.24 -3.87 8.05
CA ARG A 52 3.37 -5.30 7.78
C ARG A 52 1.98 -5.89 7.58
N ARG A 53 1.76 -6.47 6.42
CA ARG A 53 0.47 -7.10 6.07
C ARG A 53 0.13 -8.21 7.06
N ALA A 54 -1.14 -8.35 7.42
CA ALA A 54 -1.59 -9.45 8.29
C ALA A 54 -1.23 -10.81 7.69
N LEU A 55 -0.97 -11.79 8.55
CA LEU A 55 -0.47 -13.11 8.14
C LEU A 55 -1.52 -13.98 7.43
N ASP A 56 -2.79 -13.62 7.55
CA ASP A 56 -3.93 -14.28 6.92
C ASP A 56 -4.41 -13.58 5.64
N LYS A 57 -3.66 -12.56 5.16
CA LYS A 57 -3.92 -11.95 3.85
C LYS A 57 -3.73 -12.96 2.73
N GLN A 58 -4.62 -12.94 1.74
CA GLN A 58 -4.57 -13.82 0.58
C GLN A 58 -3.34 -13.60 -0.28
N THR A 59 -2.90 -12.34 -0.43
CA THR A 59 -1.73 -11.95 -1.23
C THR A 59 -0.66 -11.33 -0.33
N TRP A 60 0.60 -11.68 -0.55
CA TRP A 60 1.76 -11.20 0.22
C TRP A 60 1.54 -11.15 1.74
N PRO A 61 1.12 -12.25 2.41
CA PRO A 61 0.96 -12.29 3.85
C PRO A 61 2.29 -12.01 4.57
N GLY A 62 2.25 -11.15 5.59
CA GLY A 62 3.40 -10.86 6.43
C GLY A 62 4.51 -10.02 5.80
N VAL A 63 4.32 -9.51 4.58
CA VAL A 63 5.30 -8.67 3.86
C VAL A 63 5.15 -7.21 4.30
N TRP A 64 6.26 -6.48 4.38
CA TRP A 64 6.26 -5.04 4.60
C TRP A 64 5.82 -4.28 3.34
N SER A 65 5.02 -3.26 3.51
CA SER A 65 4.41 -2.49 2.42
C SER A 65 4.33 -1.00 2.78
N ASN A 66 3.81 -0.19 1.84
CA ASN A 66 3.38 1.19 2.10
C ASN A 66 2.31 1.23 3.19
N SER A 67 1.85 2.42 3.56
CA SER A 67 0.99 2.60 4.74
C SER A 67 -0.29 1.78 4.66
N PHE A 68 -1.00 1.82 3.54
CA PHE A 68 -2.13 0.94 3.25
C PHE A 68 -2.50 0.98 1.77
N CYS A 69 -3.26 -0.02 1.36
CA CYS A 69 -3.85 -0.15 0.02
C CYS A 69 -5.32 -0.54 0.16
N GLY A 70 -6.07 -0.38 -0.91
CA GLY A 70 -7.46 -0.82 -0.89
C GLY A 70 -8.12 -0.76 -2.25
N HIS A 71 -9.37 -1.21 -2.27
CA HIS A 71 -10.20 -1.18 -3.46
C HIS A 71 -11.39 -0.24 -3.23
N PRO A 72 -11.63 0.72 -4.13
CA PRO A 72 -12.88 1.45 -4.14
C PRO A 72 -14.05 0.49 -4.36
N ARG A 73 -15.15 0.76 -3.70
CA ARG A 73 -16.42 0.06 -3.98
C ARG A 73 -16.98 0.54 -5.33
N PRO A 74 -17.84 -0.21 -5.98
CA PRO A 74 -18.53 0.27 -7.17
C PRO A 74 -19.20 1.63 -6.91
N ALA A 75 -18.96 2.60 -7.78
CA ALA A 75 -19.41 4.00 -7.68
C ALA A 75 -18.85 4.80 -6.48
N GLU A 76 -17.89 4.30 -5.73
CA GLU A 76 -17.19 5.05 -4.67
C GLU A 76 -16.05 5.85 -5.29
N PRO A 77 -15.97 7.17 -5.06
CA PRO A 77 -14.78 7.95 -5.41
C PRO A 77 -13.53 7.37 -4.75
N VAL A 78 -12.40 7.30 -5.50
CA VAL A 78 -11.17 6.72 -4.96
C VAL A 78 -10.68 7.46 -3.71
N SER A 79 -10.80 8.79 -3.67
CA SER A 79 -10.48 9.60 -2.49
C SER A 79 -11.27 9.20 -1.25
N ASP A 80 -12.56 8.89 -1.40
CA ASP A 80 -13.41 8.48 -0.29
C ASP A 80 -13.01 7.09 0.23
N ALA A 81 -12.67 6.18 -0.70
CA ALA A 81 -12.10 4.87 -0.36
C ALA A 81 -10.77 5.00 0.41
N VAL A 82 -9.91 5.97 0.08
CA VAL A 82 -8.66 6.26 0.80
C VAL A 82 -8.98 6.61 2.27
N HIS A 83 -9.87 7.56 2.52
CA HIS A 83 -10.27 7.93 3.88
C HIS A 83 -10.90 6.77 4.64
N ARG A 84 -11.82 6.04 4.01
CA ARG A 84 -12.48 4.88 4.60
C ARG A 84 -11.48 3.81 5.03
N ARG A 85 -10.55 3.43 4.17
CA ARG A 85 -9.57 2.38 4.47
C ARG A 85 -8.55 2.81 5.52
N ALA A 86 -8.12 4.06 5.55
CA ALA A 86 -7.28 4.59 6.62
C ALA A 86 -7.93 4.42 8.00
N ALA A 87 -9.22 4.75 8.10
CA ALA A 87 -9.98 4.57 9.34
C ALA A 87 -10.17 3.08 9.69
N GLU A 88 -10.46 2.21 8.71
CA GLU A 88 -10.71 0.78 8.91
C GLU A 88 -9.44 -0.01 9.27
N GLU A 89 -8.30 0.27 8.61
CA GLU A 89 -7.06 -0.49 8.79
C GLU A 89 -6.18 0.06 9.91
N LEU A 90 -6.11 1.40 10.02
CA LEU A 90 -5.14 2.10 10.86
C LEU A 90 -5.79 2.98 11.94
N GLY A 91 -7.12 3.17 11.91
CA GLY A 91 -7.81 4.07 12.82
C GLY A 91 -7.36 5.52 12.70
N LEU A 92 -6.89 5.93 11.52
CA LEU A 92 -6.36 7.26 11.23
C LEU A 92 -7.38 8.14 10.52
N GLU A 93 -7.38 9.41 10.88
CA GLU A 93 -8.00 10.50 10.13
C GLU A 93 -6.92 11.18 9.30
N LEU A 94 -7.12 11.27 7.99
CA LEU A 94 -6.14 11.79 7.05
C LEU A 94 -6.35 13.27 6.79
N HIS A 95 -5.24 14.01 6.70
CA HIS A 95 -5.17 15.41 6.27
C HIS A 95 -4.33 15.52 4.99
N ASP A 96 -4.50 16.59 4.23
CA ASP A 96 -3.71 16.93 3.03
C ASP A 96 -3.57 15.75 2.05
N VAL A 97 -4.67 15.03 1.79
CA VAL A 97 -4.69 13.91 0.85
C VAL A 97 -4.44 14.41 -0.56
N GLN A 98 -3.37 13.96 -1.20
CA GLN A 98 -2.97 14.36 -2.55
C GLN A 98 -2.77 13.14 -3.44
N LEU A 99 -3.19 13.26 -4.70
CA LEU A 99 -2.94 12.26 -5.74
C LEU A 99 -1.54 12.46 -6.32
N ALA A 100 -0.60 11.61 -5.93
CA ALA A 100 0.81 11.72 -6.29
C ALA A 100 1.15 11.01 -7.61
N LEU A 101 0.65 9.78 -7.83
CA LEU A 101 0.88 9.01 -9.07
C LEU A 101 -0.46 8.56 -9.64
N PRO A 102 -1.11 9.36 -10.50
CA PRO A 102 -2.46 9.07 -11.01
C PRO A 102 -2.53 7.86 -11.95
N LEU A 103 -1.44 7.53 -12.62
CA LEU A 103 -1.38 6.50 -13.67
C LEU A 103 -0.58 5.26 -13.27
N PHE A 104 -0.30 5.11 -11.97
CA PHE A 104 0.45 3.95 -11.51
C PHE A 104 -0.37 2.68 -11.74
N ARG A 105 0.28 1.69 -12.33
CA ARG A 105 -0.27 0.35 -12.54
C ARG A 105 0.83 -0.68 -12.37
N TYR A 106 0.45 -1.88 -11.95
CA TYR A 106 1.41 -2.97 -11.81
C TYR A 106 0.74 -4.32 -11.97
N ARG A 107 1.57 -5.31 -12.27
CA ARG A 107 1.24 -6.72 -12.19
C ARG A 107 2.35 -7.43 -11.42
N ALA A 108 2.00 -8.19 -10.41
CA ALA A 108 2.95 -8.95 -9.61
C ALA A 108 2.39 -10.35 -9.30
N VAL A 109 3.27 -11.31 -9.06
CA VAL A 109 2.91 -12.68 -8.71
C VAL A 109 3.60 -13.00 -7.39
N ASP A 110 2.84 -13.46 -6.40
CA ASP A 110 3.39 -13.83 -5.11
C ASP A 110 4.01 -15.23 -5.11
N ALA A 111 4.60 -15.63 -3.99
CA ALA A 111 5.24 -16.94 -3.85
C ALA A 111 4.28 -18.14 -3.96
N SER A 112 2.97 -17.91 -3.78
CA SER A 112 1.91 -18.93 -3.94
C SER A 112 1.39 -19.03 -5.39
N GLY A 113 1.81 -18.10 -6.27
CA GLY A 113 1.36 -18.00 -7.65
C GLY A 113 0.11 -17.11 -7.83
N ILE A 114 -0.35 -16.44 -6.76
CA ILE A 114 -1.49 -15.51 -6.86
C ILE A 114 -1.01 -14.20 -7.47
N VAL A 115 -1.82 -13.67 -8.38
CA VAL A 115 -1.54 -12.47 -9.16
C VAL A 115 -2.29 -11.27 -8.59
N GLU A 116 -1.58 -10.15 -8.43
CA GLU A 116 -2.14 -8.81 -8.33
C GLU A 116 -2.00 -8.13 -9.70
N TYR A 117 -3.08 -7.55 -10.22
CA TYR A 117 -3.07 -6.81 -11.48
C TYR A 117 -4.01 -5.62 -11.38
N GLU A 118 -3.43 -4.45 -11.19
CA GLU A 118 -4.16 -3.26 -10.75
C GLU A 118 -3.78 -2.00 -11.53
N ILE A 119 -4.78 -1.17 -11.83
CA ILE A 119 -4.60 0.28 -11.96
C ILE A 119 -4.80 0.84 -10.56
N CYS A 120 -3.74 1.42 -10.01
CA CYS A 120 -3.60 1.69 -8.59
C CYS A 120 -3.07 3.10 -8.33
N PRO A 121 -3.86 4.17 -8.57
CA PRO A 121 -3.43 5.53 -8.26
C PRO A 121 -2.87 5.63 -6.84
N VAL A 122 -1.76 6.36 -6.70
CA VAL A 122 -1.02 6.49 -5.45
C VAL A 122 -1.29 7.84 -4.83
N TYR A 123 -1.68 7.82 -3.57
CA TYR A 123 -1.95 8.99 -2.76
C TYR A 123 -0.87 9.20 -1.70
N THR A 124 -0.71 10.43 -1.28
CA THR A 124 0.01 10.80 -0.07
C THR A 124 -0.95 11.50 0.89
N ALA A 125 -0.72 11.37 2.18
CA ALA A 125 -1.52 12.04 3.20
C ALA A 125 -0.67 12.34 4.44
N VAL A 126 -1.15 13.26 5.28
CA VAL A 126 -0.52 13.62 6.56
C VAL A 126 -1.45 13.21 7.70
N VAL A 127 -0.85 12.84 8.85
CA VAL A 127 -1.58 12.55 10.08
C VAL A 127 -0.88 13.13 11.29
N ASP A 128 -1.68 13.43 12.33
CA ASP A 128 -1.18 13.96 13.61
C ASP A 128 -1.26 12.91 14.75
N ALA A 129 -1.78 11.72 14.45
CA ALA A 129 -2.03 10.67 15.44
C ALA A 129 -1.26 9.39 15.14
N GLU A 130 -0.97 8.62 16.19
CA GLU A 130 -0.42 7.27 16.06
C GLU A 130 -1.49 6.28 15.57
N PRO A 131 -1.11 5.32 14.70
CA PRO A 131 -2.06 4.36 14.16
C PRO A 131 -2.59 3.40 15.23
N ARG A 132 -3.88 3.04 15.11
CA ARG A 132 -4.52 1.95 15.84
C ARG A 132 -4.81 0.82 14.85
N LEU A 133 -3.94 -0.17 14.85
CA LEU A 133 -3.94 -1.23 13.86
C LEU A 133 -5.15 -2.15 14.01
N ASN A 134 -5.80 -2.43 12.88
CA ASN A 134 -6.74 -3.54 12.78
C ASN A 134 -5.93 -4.83 12.52
N PRO A 135 -5.88 -5.79 13.46
CA PRO A 135 -5.03 -6.98 13.34
C PRO A 135 -5.43 -7.92 12.19
N ARG A 136 -6.64 -7.78 11.65
CA ARG A 136 -7.08 -8.53 10.45
C ARG A 136 -6.48 -7.98 9.15
N GLU A 137 -5.97 -6.76 9.19
CA GLU A 137 -5.43 -6.06 8.02
C GLU A 137 -3.91 -5.86 8.15
N VAL A 138 -3.46 -5.48 9.34
CA VAL A 138 -2.09 -5.04 9.61
C VAL A 138 -1.56 -5.75 10.86
N ALA A 139 -0.44 -6.48 10.70
CA ALA A 139 0.23 -7.19 11.79
C ALA A 139 1.19 -6.30 12.59
N ASP A 140 1.78 -5.27 11.95
CA ASP A 140 2.76 -4.38 12.55
C ASP A 140 2.85 -3.07 11.75
N ALA A 141 3.35 -1.99 12.35
CA ALA A 141 3.59 -0.72 11.68
C ALA A 141 4.81 0.00 12.27
N GLN A 142 5.53 0.72 11.41
CA GLN A 142 6.72 1.49 11.81
C GLN A 142 6.75 2.84 11.09
N TRP A 143 7.06 3.90 11.82
CA TRP A 143 7.46 5.17 11.25
C TRP A 143 8.92 5.10 10.83
N VAL A 144 9.23 5.46 9.60
CA VAL A 144 10.57 5.32 9.01
C VAL A 144 10.93 6.61 8.30
N ASP A 145 12.15 7.08 8.48
CA ASP A 145 12.69 8.16 7.64
C ASP A 145 12.71 7.71 6.17
N PRO A 146 12.21 8.52 5.22
CA PRO A 146 12.22 8.16 3.80
C PRO A 146 13.60 7.77 3.25
N ALA A 147 14.68 8.38 3.76
CA ALA A 147 16.05 8.02 3.33
C ALA A 147 16.45 6.61 3.81
N ASP A 148 16.07 6.24 5.05
CA ASP A 148 16.31 4.89 5.58
C ASP A 148 15.46 3.85 4.84
N LEU A 149 14.22 4.19 4.51
CA LEU A 149 13.37 3.36 3.68
C LEU A 149 13.99 3.15 2.28
N ALA A 150 14.48 4.21 1.65
CA ALA A 150 15.17 4.13 0.35
C ALA A 150 16.38 3.18 0.38
N VAL A 151 17.20 3.25 1.44
CA VAL A 151 18.34 2.33 1.63
C VAL A 151 17.84 0.89 1.76
N SER A 152 16.80 0.66 2.56
CA SER A 152 16.24 -0.68 2.80
C SER A 152 15.63 -1.29 1.54
N LEU A 153 14.85 -0.50 0.78
CA LEU A 153 14.24 -0.92 -0.48
C LEU A 153 15.28 -1.29 -1.55
N ARG A 154 16.40 -0.56 -1.61
CA ARG A 154 17.51 -0.89 -2.53
C ARG A 154 18.27 -2.14 -2.11
N ALA A 155 18.53 -2.29 -0.80
CA ALA A 155 19.36 -3.37 -0.29
C ALA A 155 18.61 -4.71 -0.21
N THR A 156 17.32 -4.67 0.10
CA THR A 156 16.50 -5.86 0.38
C THR A 156 15.10 -5.76 -0.23
N PRO A 157 14.96 -5.51 -1.56
CA PRO A 157 13.65 -5.31 -2.20
C PRO A 157 12.70 -6.50 -2.00
N TRP A 158 13.23 -7.70 -1.85
CA TRP A 158 12.48 -8.94 -1.62
C TRP A 158 11.74 -8.98 -0.27
N ALA A 159 12.10 -8.13 0.70
CA ALA A 159 11.44 -8.03 2.00
C ALA A 159 10.16 -7.17 1.97
N PHE A 160 9.93 -6.46 0.86
CA PHE A 160 8.85 -5.51 0.67
C PHE A 160 7.90 -5.94 -0.44
N SER A 161 6.72 -5.36 -0.43
CA SER A 161 5.77 -5.56 -1.52
C SER A 161 6.32 -4.99 -2.83
N PRO A 162 6.12 -5.67 -3.97
CA PRO A 162 6.61 -5.19 -5.26
C PRO A 162 6.09 -3.78 -5.62
N TRP A 163 4.83 -3.49 -5.28
CA TRP A 163 4.25 -2.17 -5.57
C TRP A 163 4.89 -1.06 -4.74
N LEU A 164 5.27 -1.30 -3.47
CA LEU A 164 6.01 -0.30 -2.69
C LEU A 164 7.36 0.03 -3.35
N VAL A 165 8.10 -0.98 -3.80
CA VAL A 165 9.39 -0.78 -4.48
C VAL A 165 9.21 0.05 -5.75
N LEU A 166 8.22 -0.29 -6.59
CA LEU A 166 7.91 0.44 -7.83
C LEU A 166 7.41 1.86 -7.59
N GLN A 167 6.58 2.06 -6.57
CA GLN A 167 6.07 3.38 -6.19
C GLN A 167 7.16 4.27 -5.63
N ALA A 168 8.05 3.73 -4.80
CA ALA A 168 9.17 4.47 -4.21
C ALA A 168 10.11 5.05 -5.27
N GLU A 169 10.34 4.32 -6.36
CA GLU A 169 11.11 4.79 -7.51
C GLU A 169 10.42 5.98 -8.19
N GLN A 170 9.12 5.88 -8.46
CA GLN A 170 8.35 6.92 -9.14
C GLN A 170 8.07 8.14 -8.26
N LEU A 171 7.97 7.96 -6.95
CA LEU A 171 7.80 9.05 -5.97
C LEU A 171 9.09 9.81 -5.68
N GLY A 172 10.24 9.36 -6.22
CA GLY A 172 11.54 9.97 -5.94
C GLY A 172 12.05 9.71 -4.52
N ILE A 173 11.52 8.71 -3.80
CA ILE A 173 12.01 8.33 -2.46
C ILE A 173 13.49 7.93 -2.54
N PHE A 174 13.92 7.34 -3.64
CA PHE A 174 15.32 6.98 -3.88
C PHE A 174 16.25 8.17 -4.14
N ASP A 175 15.73 9.34 -4.45
CA ASP A 175 16.53 10.55 -4.67
C ASP A 175 16.88 11.24 -3.34
N THR A 176 16.30 10.81 -2.24
CA THR A 176 16.63 11.30 -0.91
C THR A 176 18.04 10.83 -0.53
N PRO A 177 18.97 11.73 -0.15
CA PRO A 177 20.31 11.33 0.27
C PRO A 177 20.26 10.35 1.44
N ALA A 178 21.04 9.28 1.36
CA ALA A 178 21.16 8.34 2.47
C ALA A 178 21.69 9.08 3.71
N PRO A 179 21.15 8.85 4.92
CA PRO A 179 21.70 9.39 6.14
C PRO A 179 23.16 8.94 6.30
N PRO A 180 24.02 9.75 6.94
CA PRO A 180 25.40 9.33 7.18
C PRO A 180 25.39 8.02 7.98
N ALA A 181 26.13 7.03 7.51
CA ALA A 181 26.20 5.70 8.10
C ALA A 181 26.41 5.79 9.61
N ALA A 182 25.46 5.31 10.41
CA ALA A 182 25.64 5.17 11.84
C ALA A 182 26.84 4.23 12.07
N ARG A 183 27.91 4.74 12.67
CA ARG A 183 29.02 3.90 13.09
C ARG A 183 28.52 3.06 14.27
N TRP A 184 28.31 1.80 14.02
CA TRP A 184 28.18 0.82 15.08
C TRP A 184 29.56 0.66 15.71
N ASP A 185 29.86 1.40 16.77
CA ASP A 185 31.01 1.08 17.61
C ASP A 185 30.78 -0.31 18.18
N ARG A 186 31.53 -1.27 17.65
CA ARG A 186 31.60 -2.59 18.29
C ARG A 186 32.27 -2.38 19.65
N ALA A 187 31.44 -2.33 20.70
CA ALA A 187 31.96 -2.42 22.05
C ALA A 187 32.72 -3.75 22.17
N SER A 188 34.00 -3.65 22.44
CA SER A 188 34.95 -4.72 22.71
C SER A 188 34.57 -5.47 23.99
#